data_dd0672598846cde4b5469a34285e440f
#
_entry.id   dd0672598846cde4b5469a34285e440f
#
_cell.length_a   1.000
_cell.length_b   1.000
_cell.length_c   1.000
_cell.angle_alpha   90.00
_cell.angle_beta   90.00
_cell.angle_gamma   90.00
#
_symmetry.space_group_name_H-M   'P 1'
#
loop_
_entity.id
_entity.type
_entity.pdbx_description
1 polymer ?
#
loop_
_entity_poly.entity_id
_entity_poly.type
_entity_poly.pdbx_seq_one_letter_code
_entity_poly.pdbx_strand_id
1 'polypeptide(L)'
;MEYRAVPAERAGEFGAFMRYAFSPAAGPYDPEEADDHETIAERRELVDPADGAVAVCAHHFFPLRIRGADRAAAGLAAVASSPEHRRQGNVGRMLRESLAEYRDRDIVVSVLWPFEYRFYAGYGWATVSRYRRLRAPPDQLGFVDDLVATAGDAAGRFRRLGADDYPAVRPVLAAMADRYDLTMAWTEEWWRERALRGWKTDPFVYGWERDGELRGVYQYTFDADGDDTAMCVSDVAVADDEAWFQLLRFCRNHDSQVGEIRIRAPPDAPILDLVADPRAVDCAVRPGPMGRLVDVAAAVSTLSPDPPTETTFSLAVDDPLAAWNETTYRVTVADGSATAEPLEAVPDRADAAVDVGTLSQLYVGYRSVEEAVRAGGLTGGEATPLGADVAAALRALFPPRPTHLREKF
;
A
#
# COMPACT_ATOMS: atom_id res chain seq x y z
N MET A 1 15.40 -26.29 -6.97
CA MET A 1 14.67 -25.10 -7.46
C MET A 1 15.55 -23.87 -7.27
N GLU A 2 15.64 -23.04 -8.28
CA GLU A 2 16.45 -21.83 -8.34
C GLU A 2 15.52 -20.60 -8.41
N TYR A 3 15.77 -19.60 -7.57
CA TYR A 3 15.12 -18.29 -7.63
C TYR A 3 16.04 -17.32 -8.37
N ARG A 4 15.52 -16.65 -9.42
CA ARG A 4 16.33 -15.76 -10.26
C ARG A 4 15.50 -14.70 -10.99
N ALA A 5 16.20 -13.74 -11.60
CA ALA A 5 15.58 -12.79 -12.53
C ALA A 5 15.05 -13.54 -13.77
N VAL A 6 13.90 -13.11 -14.29
CA VAL A 6 13.35 -13.61 -15.57
C VAL A 6 14.22 -13.07 -16.70
N PRO A 7 14.86 -13.94 -17.50
CA PRO A 7 15.65 -13.48 -18.65
C PRO A 7 14.74 -12.83 -19.71
N ALA A 8 15.30 -11.86 -20.45
CA ALA A 8 14.53 -11.12 -21.46
C ALA A 8 13.88 -12.03 -22.52
N GLU A 9 14.60 -13.07 -22.94
CA GLU A 9 14.10 -14.09 -23.90
C GLU A 9 12.94 -14.91 -23.36
N ARG A 10 12.67 -14.91 -22.04
CA ARG A 10 11.56 -15.61 -21.39
C ARG A 10 10.44 -14.67 -20.94
N ALA A 11 10.43 -13.41 -21.37
CA ALA A 11 9.37 -12.46 -21.06
C ALA A 11 7.97 -12.96 -21.50
N GLY A 12 7.88 -13.68 -22.64
CA GLY A 12 6.66 -14.31 -23.10
C GLY A 12 6.12 -15.38 -22.15
N GLU A 13 6.97 -16.19 -21.52
CA GLU A 13 6.56 -17.17 -20.53
C GLU A 13 5.96 -16.48 -19.28
N PHE A 14 6.59 -15.40 -18.83
CA PHE A 14 6.03 -14.57 -17.75
C PHE A 14 4.64 -14.03 -18.15
N GLY A 15 4.47 -13.55 -19.38
CA GLY A 15 3.19 -13.14 -19.94
C GLY A 15 2.12 -14.24 -19.88
N ALA A 16 2.49 -15.48 -20.17
CA ALA A 16 1.58 -16.63 -20.06
C ALA A 16 1.11 -16.87 -18.61
N PHE A 17 1.99 -16.77 -17.61
CA PHE A 17 1.59 -16.83 -16.20
C PHE A 17 0.61 -15.72 -15.85
N MET A 18 0.85 -14.48 -16.31
CA MET A 18 -0.03 -13.33 -16.05
C MET A 18 -1.40 -13.51 -16.70
N ARG A 19 -1.45 -13.92 -17.97
CA ARG A 19 -2.70 -14.18 -18.69
C ARG A 19 -3.53 -15.22 -17.95
N TYR A 20 -2.92 -16.34 -17.60
CA TYR A 20 -3.63 -17.43 -16.93
C TYR A 20 -4.11 -17.01 -15.51
N ALA A 21 -3.30 -16.29 -14.75
CA ALA A 21 -3.63 -15.94 -13.37
C ALA A 21 -4.65 -14.79 -13.25
N PHE A 22 -4.57 -13.78 -14.13
CA PHE A 22 -5.30 -12.52 -13.97
C PHE A 22 -6.32 -12.21 -15.06
N SER A 23 -6.29 -12.97 -16.18
CA SER A 23 -7.24 -12.79 -17.29
C SER A 23 -7.56 -14.12 -17.99
N PRO A 24 -7.94 -15.18 -17.26
CA PRO A 24 -8.14 -16.51 -17.86
C PRO A 24 -9.27 -16.54 -18.89
N ALA A 25 -10.28 -15.67 -18.73
CA ALA A 25 -11.39 -15.57 -19.67
C ALA A 25 -10.97 -15.05 -21.07
N ALA A 26 -9.81 -14.42 -21.18
CA ALA A 26 -9.25 -13.97 -22.45
C ALA A 26 -8.56 -15.11 -23.26
N GLY A 27 -8.56 -16.35 -22.74
CA GLY A 27 -7.92 -17.49 -23.38
C GLY A 27 -6.41 -17.54 -23.18
N PRO A 28 -5.72 -18.48 -23.89
CA PRO A 28 -4.28 -18.61 -23.83
C PRO A 28 -3.55 -17.32 -24.22
N TYR A 29 -2.34 -17.15 -23.68
CA TYR A 29 -1.48 -16.03 -24.02
C TYR A 29 -0.97 -16.15 -25.46
N ASP A 30 -1.12 -15.08 -26.21
CA ASP A 30 -0.53 -14.92 -27.54
C ASP A 30 0.66 -13.96 -27.46
N PRO A 31 1.88 -14.39 -27.78
CA PRO A 31 3.04 -13.51 -27.80
C PRO A 31 2.94 -12.34 -28.78
N GLU A 32 2.13 -12.47 -29.85
CA GLU A 32 1.90 -11.38 -30.81
C GLU A 32 1.01 -10.27 -30.24
N GLU A 33 0.24 -10.55 -29.17
CA GLU A 33 -0.54 -9.57 -28.40
C GLU A 33 0.27 -8.98 -27.24
N ALA A 34 1.57 -9.31 -27.13
CA ALA A 34 2.40 -8.82 -26.07
C ALA A 34 2.48 -7.29 -26.14
N ASP A 35 2.22 -6.65 -25.04
CA ASP A 35 2.44 -5.22 -24.89
C ASP A 35 3.96 -4.97 -24.78
N ASP A 36 4.52 -4.26 -25.75
CA ASP A 36 5.95 -3.91 -25.80
C ASP A 36 6.36 -2.86 -24.75
N HIS A 37 5.46 -2.54 -23.82
CA HIS A 37 5.79 -1.55 -22.78
C HIS A 37 6.86 -2.06 -21.84
N GLU A 38 7.90 -1.26 -21.72
CA GLU A 38 8.96 -1.44 -20.75
C GLU A 38 8.34 -1.39 -19.32
N THR A 39 8.57 -2.43 -18.54
CA THR A 39 8.05 -2.49 -17.17
C THR A 39 9.10 -1.99 -16.20
N ILE A 40 8.71 -1.12 -15.27
CA ILE A 40 9.55 -0.69 -14.15
C ILE A 40 9.67 -1.77 -13.06
N ALA A 41 8.99 -2.91 -13.22
CA ALA A 41 9.04 -4.01 -12.26
C ALA A 41 10.18 -4.98 -12.59
N GLU A 42 10.92 -5.38 -11.58
CA GLU A 42 11.88 -6.47 -11.67
C GLU A 42 11.15 -7.82 -11.57
N ARG A 43 11.17 -8.60 -12.66
CA ARG A 43 10.50 -9.91 -12.72
C ARG A 43 11.38 -11.00 -12.14
N ARG A 44 10.77 -11.91 -11.37
CA ARG A 44 11.44 -13.09 -10.78
C ARG A 44 10.70 -14.37 -11.13
N GLU A 45 11.46 -15.46 -11.25
CA GLU A 45 10.94 -16.80 -11.44
C GLU A 45 11.57 -17.79 -10.45
N LEU A 46 10.77 -18.77 -10.03
CA LEU A 46 11.23 -19.97 -9.34
C LEU A 46 11.27 -21.10 -10.36
N VAL A 47 12.46 -21.65 -10.61
CA VAL A 47 12.71 -22.64 -11.66
C VAL A 47 12.96 -24.01 -11.03
N ASP A 48 12.22 -25.00 -11.46
CA ASP A 48 12.52 -26.41 -11.22
C ASP A 48 13.41 -26.94 -12.33
N PRO A 49 14.46 -27.72 -12.03
CA PRO A 49 15.36 -28.27 -13.05
C PRO A 49 14.69 -29.18 -14.08
N ALA A 50 13.59 -29.84 -13.74
CA ALA A 50 12.84 -30.75 -14.63
C ALA A 50 11.72 -30.04 -15.38
N ASP A 51 11.00 -29.12 -14.70
CA ASP A 51 9.73 -28.58 -15.18
C ASP A 51 9.84 -27.12 -15.68
N GLY A 52 11.00 -26.46 -15.51
CA GLY A 52 11.17 -25.05 -15.86
C GLY A 52 10.57 -24.10 -14.80
N ALA A 53 10.02 -22.97 -15.22
CA ALA A 53 9.42 -22.01 -14.30
C ALA A 53 8.13 -22.56 -13.69
N VAL A 54 8.05 -22.64 -12.37
CA VAL A 54 6.90 -23.17 -11.60
C VAL A 54 6.11 -22.07 -10.89
N ALA A 55 6.76 -20.93 -10.63
CA ALA A 55 6.12 -19.75 -10.08
C ALA A 55 6.86 -18.48 -10.54
N VAL A 56 6.13 -17.37 -10.59
CA VAL A 56 6.68 -16.04 -10.96
C VAL A 56 6.14 -14.96 -10.02
N CYS A 57 6.90 -13.87 -9.90
CA CYS A 57 6.45 -12.62 -9.28
C CYS A 57 7.14 -11.41 -9.89
N ALA A 58 6.70 -10.22 -9.51
CA ALA A 58 7.33 -8.96 -9.87
C ALA A 58 7.56 -8.10 -8.62
N HIS A 59 8.67 -7.40 -8.61
CA HIS A 59 9.07 -6.49 -7.53
C HIS A 59 9.09 -5.06 -8.05
N HIS A 60 8.44 -4.18 -7.31
CA HIS A 60 8.53 -2.73 -7.49
C HIS A 60 9.29 -2.15 -6.31
N PHE A 61 10.35 -1.40 -6.56
CA PHE A 61 11.13 -0.74 -5.51
C PHE A 61 10.82 0.74 -5.50
N PHE A 62 10.38 1.25 -4.35
CA PHE A 62 9.97 2.64 -4.20
C PHE A 62 10.11 3.11 -2.75
N PRO A 63 10.28 4.42 -2.51
CA PRO A 63 10.21 4.95 -1.17
C PRO A 63 8.76 5.11 -0.68
N LEU A 64 8.50 4.70 0.56
CA LEU A 64 7.25 4.97 1.28
C LEU A 64 7.52 5.92 2.46
N ARG A 65 6.64 6.88 2.65
CA ARG A 65 6.62 7.70 3.86
C ARG A 65 6.25 6.83 5.06
N ILE A 66 7.17 6.66 6.00
CA ILE A 66 6.95 5.91 7.23
C ILE A 66 7.51 6.71 8.39
N ARG A 67 6.66 7.09 9.32
CA ARG A 67 7.01 7.87 10.52
C ARG A 67 7.82 9.14 10.20
N GLY A 68 7.34 9.88 9.19
CA GLY A 68 7.93 11.15 8.80
C GLY A 68 9.22 11.05 7.98
N ALA A 69 9.67 9.86 7.59
CA ALA A 69 10.84 9.66 6.72
C ALA A 69 10.49 8.77 5.52
N ASP A 70 11.14 9.03 4.39
CA ASP A 70 11.02 8.17 3.21
C ASP A 70 11.96 6.96 3.39
N ARG A 71 11.38 5.75 3.32
CA ARG A 71 12.09 4.49 3.52
C ARG A 71 11.94 3.59 2.31
N ALA A 72 13.00 2.89 1.96
CA ALA A 72 12.96 1.91 0.90
C ALA A 72 11.94 0.80 1.23
N ALA A 73 11.07 0.52 0.27
CA ALA A 73 10.04 -0.50 0.35
C ALA A 73 9.98 -1.32 -0.94
N ALA A 74 9.49 -2.55 -0.83
CA ALA A 74 9.26 -3.44 -1.95
C ALA A 74 7.77 -3.74 -2.12
N GLY A 75 7.23 -3.38 -3.28
CA GLY A 75 5.91 -3.80 -3.73
C GLY A 75 6.00 -5.17 -4.39
N LEU A 76 5.36 -6.18 -3.78
CA LEU A 76 5.25 -7.52 -4.34
C LEU A 76 3.99 -7.62 -5.20
N ALA A 77 4.16 -7.93 -6.46
CA ALA A 77 3.10 -7.99 -7.46
C ALA A 77 3.19 -9.27 -8.32
N ALA A 78 2.20 -9.49 -9.16
CA ALA A 78 2.22 -10.50 -10.21
C ALA A 78 2.57 -11.92 -9.71
N VAL A 79 2.16 -12.26 -8.48
CA VAL A 79 2.42 -13.58 -7.89
C VAL A 79 1.53 -14.62 -8.57
N ALA A 80 2.15 -15.55 -9.29
CA ALA A 80 1.43 -16.60 -10.01
C ALA A 80 2.20 -17.93 -10.00
N SER A 81 1.46 -19.03 -10.14
CA SER A 81 2.00 -20.38 -10.41
C SER A 81 1.22 -21.03 -11.52
N SER A 82 1.89 -21.86 -12.34
CA SER A 82 1.22 -22.65 -13.35
C SER A 82 0.24 -23.65 -12.70
N PRO A 83 -0.86 -24.03 -13.38
CA PRO A 83 -1.90 -24.89 -12.82
C PRO A 83 -1.38 -26.22 -12.27
N GLU A 84 -0.47 -26.85 -13.00
CA GLU A 84 0.14 -28.15 -12.70
C GLU A 84 1.05 -28.11 -11.46
N HIS A 85 1.56 -26.90 -11.08
CA HIS A 85 2.48 -26.69 -9.95
C HIS A 85 1.83 -26.02 -8.74
N ARG A 86 0.47 -25.88 -8.76
CA ARG A 86 -0.25 -25.28 -7.62
C ARG A 86 -0.27 -26.21 -6.40
N ARG A 87 -0.42 -25.59 -5.21
CA ARG A 87 -0.54 -26.28 -3.91
C ARG A 87 0.66 -27.16 -3.53
N GLN A 88 1.83 -26.90 -4.13
CA GLN A 88 3.09 -27.61 -3.85
C GLN A 88 4.06 -26.79 -3.00
N GLY A 89 3.63 -25.63 -2.47
CA GLY A 89 4.48 -24.76 -1.64
C GLY A 89 5.42 -23.84 -2.43
N ASN A 90 5.39 -23.87 -3.75
CA ASN A 90 6.30 -23.10 -4.62
C ASN A 90 6.20 -21.59 -4.38
N VAL A 91 4.98 -21.04 -4.25
CA VAL A 91 4.80 -19.61 -3.95
C VAL A 91 5.37 -19.27 -2.57
N GLY A 92 5.15 -20.09 -1.53
CA GLY A 92 5.74 -19.85 -0.21
C GLY A 92 7.27 -19.83 -0.23
N ARG A 93 7.89 -20.71 -1.04
CA ARG A 93 9.35 -20.69 -1.26
C ARG A 93 9.78 -19.41 -1.98
N MET A 94 9.10 -19.03 -3.05
CA MET A 94 9.39 -17.79 -3.78
C MET A 94 9.25 -16.56 -2.89
N LEU A 95 8.23 -16.48 -2.02
CA LEU A 95 8.06 -15.39 -1.06
C LEU A 95 9.22 -15.29 -0.07
N ARG A 96 9.76 -16.44 0.38
CA ARG A 96 10.94 -16.47 1.26
C ARG A 96 12.18 -15.93 0.57
N GLU A 97 12.43 -16.36 -0.67
CA GLU A 97 13.56 -15.87 -1.47
C GLU A 97 13.42 -14.36 -1.76
N SER A 98 12.18 -13.90 -2.07
CA SER A 98 11.90 -12.48 -2.25
C SER A 98 12.21 -11.66 -1.00
N LEU A 99 11.84 -12.15 0.20
CA LEU A 99 12.18 -11.45 1.46
C LEU A 99 13.68 -11.44 1.72
N ALA A 100 14.40 -12.52 1.39
CA ALA A 100 15.86 -12.53 1.50
C ALA A 100 16.49 -11.50 0.56
N GLU A 101 16.03 -11.43 -0.71
CA GLU A 101 16.46 -10.39 -1.65
C GLU A 101 16.17 -8.97 -1.14
N TYR A 102 15.01 -8.75 -0.53
CA TYR A 102 14.66 -7.43 0.03
C TYR A 102 15.58 -7.07 1.21
N ARG A 103 15.90 -8.05 2.07
CA ARG A 103 16.83 -7.86 3.17
C ARG A 103 18.22 -7.49 2.68
N ASP A 104 18.73 -8.18 1.65
CA ASP A 104 20.04 -7.92 1.04
C ASP A 104 20.10 -6.53 0.35
N ARG A 105 18.95 -5.92 0.09
CA ARG A 105 18.80 -4.55 -0.44
C ARG A 105 18.48 -3.51 0.62
N ASP A 106 18.61 -3.83 1.90
CA ASP A 106 18.28 -2.95 3.03
C ASP A 106 16.82 -2.43 3.03
N ILE A 107 15.90 -3.21 2.46
CA ILE A 107 14.48 -2.86 2.42
C ILE A 107 13.83 -3.27 3.74
N VAL A 108 13.16 -2.32 4.38
CA VAL A 108 12.57 -2.54 5.71
C VAL A 108 11.16 -3.12 5.64
N VAL A 109 10.37 -2.73 4.62
CA VAL A 109 8.95 -3.08 4.49
C VAL A 109 8.65 -3.62 3.10
N SER A 110 7.94 -4.76 3.04
CA SER A 110 7.29 -5.26 1.83
C SER A 110 5.79 -4.98 1.90
N VAL A 111 5.20 -4.52 0.80
CA VAL A 111 3.76 -4.26 0.66
C VAL A 111 3.20 -4.99 -0.56
N LEU A 112 1.90 -5.35 -0.49
CA LEU A 112 1.20 -5.99 -1.61
C LEU A 112 -0.30 -5.70 -1.58
N TRP A 113 -0.95 -5.84 -2.73
CA TRP A 113 -2.41 -5.89 -2.86
C TRP A 113 -2.85 -7.35 -2.92
N PRO A 114 -3.50 -7.89 -1.86
CA PRO A 114 -3.80 -9.31 -1.79
C PRO A 114 -4.94 -9.70 -2.76
N PHE A 115 -4.77 -10.76 -3.55
CA PHE A 115 -5.86 -11.44 -4.23
C PHE A 115 -6.63 -12.36 -3.27
N GLU A 116 -5.95 -12.94 -2.27
CA GLU A 116 -6.50 -13.74 -1.19
C GLU A 116 -5.83 -13.36 0.14
N TYR A 117 -6.60 -12.71 1.01
CA TYR A 117 -6.08 -12.17 2.27
C TYR A 117 -5.45 -13.26 3.16
N ARG A 118 -6.16 -14.39 3.35
CA ARG A 118 -5.71 -15.45 4.26
C ARG A 118 -4.42 -16.10 3.80
N PHE A 119 -4.20 -16.14 2.49
CA PHE A 119 -2.97 -16.70 1.93
C PHE A 119 -1.76 -15.90 2.40
N TYR A 120 -1.75 -14.59 2.22
CA TYR A 120 -0.63 -13.75 2.63
C TYR A 120 -0.54 -13.56 4.15
N ALA A 121 -1.67 -13.56 4.86
CA ALA A 121 -1.67 -13.53 6.32
C ALA A 121 -0.94 -14.74 6.92
N GLY A 122 -1.08 -15.93 6.30
CA GLY A 122 -0.33 -17.14 6.68
C GLY A 122 1.19 -17.03 6.53
N TYR A 123 1.67 -16.00 5.82
CA TYR A 123 3.10 -15.69 5.63
C TYR A 123 3.53 -14.39 6.33
N GLY A 124 2.72 -13.86 7.24
CA GLY A 124 3.06 -12.71 8.08
C GLY A 124 2.74 -11.33 7.48
N TRP A 125 2.09 -11.23 6.32
CA TRP A 125 1.54 -9.95 5.86
C TRP A 125 0.24 -9.63 6.60
N ALA A 126 0.03 -8.36 6.95
CA ALA A 126 -1.19 -7.88 7.59
C ALA A 126 -1.69 -6.59 6.93
N THR A 127 -3.00 -6.30 7.03
CA THR A 127 -3.55 -5.04 6.51
C THR A 127 -2.88 -3.84 7.17
N VAL A 128 -2.33 -2.93 6.38
CA VAL A 128 -1.62 -1.74 6.87
C VAL A 128 -2.26 -0.42 6.43
N SER A 129 -3.34 -0.48 5.68
CA SER A 129 -4.09 0.69 5.24
C SER A 129 -5.54 0.31 4.96
N ARG A 130 -6.41 1.32 4.95
CA ARG A 130 -7.80 1.23 4.51
C ARG A 130 -8.09 2.34 3.52
N TYR A 131 -9.19 2.19 2.77
CA TYR A 131 -9.70 3.26 1.92
C TYR A 131 -11.23 3.30 1.98
N ARG A 132 -11.81 4.45 1.65
CA ARG A 132 -13.24 4.58 1.41
C ARG A 132 -13.53 4.33 -0.07
N ARG A 133 -14.50 3.46 -0.33
CA ARG A 133 -15.13 3.36 -1.63
C ARG A 133 -16.44 4.13 -1.56
N LEU A 134 -16.48 5.24 -2.28
CA LEU A 134 -17.66 6.08 -2.40
C LEU A 134 -18.36 5.78 -3.72
N ARG A 135 -19.69 5.69 -3.69
CA ARG A 135 -20.54 5.63 -4.86
C ARG A 135 -21.71 6.56 -4.67
N ALA A 136 -21.95 7.41 -5.63
CA ALA A 136 -23.07 8.36 -5.61
C ALA A 136 -23.51 8.72 -7.03
N PRO A 137 -24.80 8.96 -7.25
CA PRO A 137 -25.26 9.67 -8.44
C PRO A 137 -24.65 11.08 -8.45
N PRO A 138 -24.35 11.67 -9.63
CA PRO A 138 -23.72 13.00 -9.74
C PRO A 138 -24.52 14.12 -9.04
N ASP A 139 -25.85 14.06 -9.05
CA ASP A 139 -26.74 15.04 -8.43
C ASP A 139 -26.60 15.11 -6.90
N GLN A 140 -26.21 14.00 -6.24
CA GLN A 140 -25.95 13.97 -4.80
C GLN A 140 -24.68 14.76 -4.39
N LEU A 141 -23.84 15.13 -5.36
CA LEU A 141 -22.67 15.97 -5.13
C LEU A 141 -22.97 17.48 -5.26
N GLY A 142 -24.25 17.89 -5.34
CA GLY A 142 -24.67 19.29 -5.52
C GLY A 142 -24.21 20.25 -4.41
N PHE A 143 -24.02 19.75 -3.18
CA PHE A 143 -23.53 20.54 -2.03
C PHE A 143 -22.17 21.20 -2.26
N VAL A 144 -21.37 20.71 -3.20
CA VAL A 144 -20.02 21.24 -3.47
C VAL A 144 -20.05 22.64 -4.04
N ASP A 145 -21.14 23.05 -4.72
CA ASP A 145 -21.24 24.41 -5.28
C ASP A 145 -21.27 25.47 -4.17
N ASP A 146 -22.00 25.21 -3.08
CA ASP A 146 -22.08 26.11 -1.92
C ASP A 146 -20.74 26.18 -1.18
N LEU A 147 -20.04 25.03 -1.04
CA LEU A 147 -18.73 24.99 -0.41
C LEU A 147 -17.68 25.74 -1.21
N VAL A 148 -17.65 25.54 -2.52
CA VAL A 148 -16.72 26.24 -3.41
C VAL A 148 -17.03 27.75 -3.46
N ALA A 149 -18.30 28.13 -3.51
CA ALA A 149 -18.70 29.54 -3.47
C ALA A 149 -18.31 30.23 -2.15
N THR A 150 -18.40 29.51 -1.02
CA THR A 150 -18.03 30.02 0.31
C THR A 150 -16.49 30.19 0.45
N ALA A 151 -15.71 29.34 -0.19
CA ALA A 151 -14.25 29.44 -0.21
C ALA A 151 -13.73 30.67 -1.02
N GLY A 152 -14.65 31.44 -1.60
CA GLY A 152 -14.35 32.51 -2.53
C GLY A 152 -14.13 31.96 -3.93
N ASP A 153 -14.57 32.70 -4.94
CA ASP A 153 -14.44 32.33 -6.36
C ASP A 153 -12.95 32.30 -6.75
N ALA A 154 -12.22 31.33 -6.16
CA ALA A 154 -10.81 31.17 -6.40
C ALA A 154 -10.61 30.88 -7.88
N ALA A 155 -9.85 31.73 -8.55
CA ALA A 155 -9.56 31.65 -9.97
C ALA A 155 -8.69 30.41 -10.28
N GLY A 156 -9.28 29.22 -10.15
CA GLY A 156 -8.65 27.95 -10.45
C GLY A 156 -9.23 27.33 -11.71
N ARG A 157 -8.53 26.34 -12.24
CA ARG A 157 -8.95 25.60 -13.43
C ARG A 157 -8.53 24.13 -13.35
N PHE A 158 -9.32 23.30 -13.99
CA PHE A 158 -8.89 21.95 -14.32
C PHE A 158 -8.08 21.95 -15.61
N ARG A 159 -7.01 21.18 -15.63
CA ARG A 159 -6.27 20.90 -16.85
C ARG A 159 -5.86 19.45 -16.92
N ARG A 160 -5.77 18.92 -18.13
CA ARG A 160 -5.20 17.60 -18.37
C ARG A 160 -3.71 17.63 -18.05
N LEU A 161 -3.21 16.57 -17.40
CA LEU A 161 -1.80 16.41 -17.10
C LEU A 161 -1.15 15.42 -18.07
N GLY A 162 0.13 15.64 -18.33
CA GLY A 162 0.94 14.81 -19.21
C GLY A 162 2.33 14.52 -18.60
N ALA A 163 3.20 13.96 -19.41
CA ALA A 163 4.51 13.50 -18.97
C ALA A 163 5.37 14.61 -18.35
N ASP A 164 5.29 15.84 -18.87
CA ASP A 164 6.12 16.96 -18.45
C ASP A 164 5.60 17.66 -17.17
N ASP A 165 4.44 17.22 -16.64
CA ASP A 165 3.83 17.80 -15.44
C ASP A 165 4.39 17.24 -14.13
N TYR A 166 5.26 16.25 -14.16
CA TYR A 166 5.82 15.63 -12.96
C TYR A 166 6.37 16.64 -11.94
N PRO A 167 7.13 17.69 -12.32
CA PRO A 167 7.61 18.69 -11.37
C PRO A 167 6.49 19.41 -10.61
N ALA A 168 5.33 19.66 -11.26
CA ALA A 168 4.16 20.28 -10.65
C ALA A 168 3.37 19.30 -9.75
N VAL A 169 3.43 18.00 -10.03
CA VAL A 169 2.75 16.94 -9.25
C VAL A 169 3.44 16.70 -7.91
N ARG A 170 4.76 16.79 -7.84
CA ARG A 170 5.55 16.51 -6.62
C ARG A 170 5.06 17.23 -5.36
N PRO A 171 4.79 18.55 -5.36
CA PRO A 171 4.30 19.25 -4.18
C PRO A 171 2.96 18.71 -3.66
N VAL A 172 2.06 18.26 -4.56
CA VAL A 172 0.78 17.66 -4.17
C VAL A 172 1.00 16.32 -3.47
N LEU A 173 1.93 15.51 -3.98
CA LEU A 173 2.30 14.24 -3.35
C LEU A 173 2.96 14.45 -1.98
N ALA A 174 3.81 15.47 -1.84
CA ALA A 174 4.43 15.83 -0.57
C ALA A 174 3.39 16.23 0.47
N ALA A 175 2.38 17.02 0.11
CA ALA A 175 1.28 17.38 1.00
C ALA A 175 0.47 16.15 1.47
N MET A 176 0.27 15.17 0.59
CA MET A 176 -0.32 13.88 1.00
C MET A 176 0.58 13.11 1.97
N ALA A 177 1.90 13.10 1.73
CA ALA A 177 2.87 12.42 2.58
C ALA A 177 3.01 13.07 3.97
N ASP A 178 2.72 14.37 4.11
CA ASP A 178 2.65 15.07 5.41
C ASP A 178 1.42 14.63 6.20
N ARG A 179 0.33 14.24 5.52
CA ARG A 179 -0.93 13.83 6.14
C ARG A 179 -1.00 12.33 6.42
N TYR A 180 -0.44 11.48 5.53
CA TYR A 180 -0.57 10.02 5.61
C TYR A 180 0.78 9.33 5.50
N ASP A 181 1.08 8.46 6.44
CA ASP A 181 2.13 7.46 6.26
C ASP A 181 1.71 6.43 5.19
N LEU A 182 2.67 5.72 4.62
CA LEU A 182 2.55 4.83 3.45
C LEU A 182 2.25 5.55 2.13
N THR A 183 2.29 6.87 2.07
CA THR A 183 2.26 7.59 0.79
C THR A 183 3.57 7.31 0.04
N MET A 184 3.44 6.90 -1.23
CA MET A 184 4.59 6.68 -2.10
C MET A 184 5.15 8.00 -2.63
N ALA A 185 6.46 8.18 -2.55
CA ALA A 185 7.14 9.25 -3.28
C ALA A 185 7.37 8.80 -4.72
N TRP A 186 6.56 9.30 -5.64
CA TRP A 186 6.68 8.94 -7.05
C TRP A 186 8.00 9.45 -7.64
N THR A 187 8.61 8.62 -8.48
CA THR A 187 9.67 9.04 -9.40
C THR A 187 9.05 9.55 -10.70
N GLU A 188 9.84 10.24 -11.53
CA GLU A 188 9.39 10.64 -12.87
C GLU A 188 9.05 9.42 -13.73
N GLU A 189 9.80 8.33 -13.58
CA GLU A 189 9.54 7.07 -14.24
C GLU A 189 8.19 6.48 -13.82
N TRP A 190 7.89 6.44 -12.49
CA TRP A 190 6.58 6.02 -12.00
C TRP A 190 5.44 6.88 -12.58
N TRP A 191 5.66 8.19 -12.65
CA TRP A 191 4.69 9.11 -13.25
C TRP A 191 4.39 8.75 -14.70
N ARG A 192 5.41 8.54 -15.51
CA ARG A 192 5.30 8.25 -16.94
C ARG A 192 4.72 6.85 -17.21
N GLU A 193 5.22 5.83 -16.49
CA GLU A 193 4.98 4.42 -16.82
C GLU A 193 3.84 3.79 -16.00
N ARG A 194 3.39 4.43 -14.91
CA ARG A 194 2.32 3.90 -14.04
C ARG A 194 1.17 4.87 -13.82
N ALA A 195 1.45 6.14 -13.54
CA ALA A 195 0.38 7.09 -13.26
C ALA A 195 -0.35 7.56 -14.52
N LEU A 196 0.36 7.74 -15.62
CA LEU A 196 -0.22 8.11 -16.92
C LEU A 196 -0.69 6.91 -17.74
N ARG A 197 -0.35 5.70 -17.32
CA ARG A 197 -0.71 4.46 -18.00
C ARG A 197 -1.49 3.54 -17.07
N GLY A 198 -2.49 2.87 -17.61
CA GLY A 198 -3.30 1.91 -16.90
C GLY A 198 -2.90 0.47 -17.21
N TRP A 199 -3.29 -0.45 -16.35
CA TRP A 199 -3.08 -1.89 -16.58
C TRP A 199 -3.83 -2.44 -17.80
N LYS A 200 -5.04 -1.92 -18.09
CA LYS A 200 -5.90 -2.35 -19.21
C LYS A 200 -6.28 -1.19 -20.12
N THR A 201 -6.43 -0.03 -19.53
CA THR A 201 -6.87 1.19 -20.20
C THR A 201 -6.18 2.37 -19.55
N ASP A 202 -5.59 3.23 -20.35
CA ASP A 202 -4.94 4.43 -19.85
C ASP A 202 -5.97 5.35 -19.17
N PRO A 203 -5.67 5.86 -17.96
CA PRO A 203 -6.56 6.76 -17.27
C PRO A 203 -6.54 8.16 -17.89
N PHE A 204 -7.63 8.88 -17.69
CA PHE A 204 -7.60 10.32 -17.78
C PHE A 204 -6.93 10.86 -16.53
N VAL A 205 -5.91 11.71 -16.69
CA VAL A 205 -5.21 12.33 -15.56
C VAL A 205 -5.42 13.84 -15.65
N TYR A 206 -6.06 14.40 -14.62
CA TYR A 206 -6.37 15.82 -14.53
C TYR A 206 -5.85 16.41 -13.24
N GLY A 207 -5.53 17.68 -13.26
CA GLY A 207 -5.15 18.45 -12.08
C GLY A 207 -6.03 19.65 -11.86
N TRP A 208 -6.26 19.98 -10.60
CA TRP A 208 -6.79 21.25 -10.15
C TRP A 208 -5.64 22.22 -9.90
N GLU A 209 -5.63 23.33 -10.62
CA GLU A 209 -4.62 24.39 -10.53
C GLU A 209 -5.25 25.69 -10.01
N ARG A 210 -4.65 26.29 -8.99
CA ARG A 210 -5.01 27.59 -8.45
C ARG A 210 -3.77 28.47 -8.31
N ASP A 211 -3.86 29.73 -8.72
CA ASP A 211 -2.77 30.71 -8.66
C ASP A 211 -1.47 30.24 -9.33
N GLY A 212 -1.59 29.37 -10.36
CA GLY A 212 -0.46 28.79 -11.09
C GLY A 212 0.16 27.56 -10.41
N GLU A 213 -0.35 27.12 -9.26
CA GLU A 213 0.10 25.95 -8.54
C GLU A 213 -0.91 24.81 -8.62
N LEU A 214 -0.40 23.59 -8.84
CA LEU A 214 -1.21 22.37 -8.82
C LEU A 214 -1.56 22.03 -7.37
N ARG A 215 -2.86 21.85 -7.08
CA ARG A 215 -3.38 21.54 -5.74
C ARG A 215 -4.01 20.15 -5.63
N GLY A 216 -4.36 19.55 -6.78
CA GLY A 216 -4.93 18.21 -6.82
C GLY A 216 -4.55 17.47 -8.09
N VAL A 217 -4.40 16.15 -7.98
CA VAL A 217 -4.16 15.22 -9.10
C VAL A 217 -5.17 14.09 -9.00
N TYR A 218 -5.85 13.81 -10.10
CA TYR A 218 -6.95 12.85 -10.18
C TYR A 218 -6.75 11.91 -11.36
N GLN A 219 -6.85 10.62 -11.11
CA GLN A 219 -6.84 9.60 -12.16
C GLN A 219 -8.22 8.96 -12.23
N TYR A 220 -8.80 8.86 -13.40
CA TYR A 220 -10.09 8.24 -13.58
C TYR A 220 -10.23 7.54 -14.93
N THR A 221 -11.14 6.59 -14.98
CA THR A 221 -11.57 5.87 -16.18
C THR A 221 -13.11 5.89 -16.22
N PHE A 222 -13.67 5.50 -17.34
CA PHE A 222 -15.09 5.20 -17.45
C PHE A 222 -15.28 3.69 -17.53
N ASP A 223 -16.29 3.20 -16.80
CA ASP A 223 -16.71 1.79 -16.78
C ASP A 223 -18.13 1.74 -17.31
N ALA A 224 -18.32 1.06 -18.44
CA ALA A 224 -19.62 0.92 -19.10
C ALA A 224 -20.19 -0.47 -18.81
N ASP A 225 -21.42 -0.53 -18.29
CA ASP A 225 -22.17 -1.75 -18.05
C ASP A 225 -23.56 -1.62 -18.73
N GLY A 226 -23.65 -2.09 -19.98
CA GLY A 226 -24.80 -1.84 -20.84
C GLY A 226 -24.99 -0.36 -21.17
N ASP A 227 -26.18 0.17 -20.86
CA ASP A 227 -26.52 1.58 -21.05
C ASP A 227 -26.05 2.49 -19.90
N ASP A 228 -25.57 1.91 -18.78
CA ASP A 228 -25.08 2.63 -17.63
C ASP A 228 -23.57 2.86 -17.73
N THR A 229 -23.14 4.07 -17.52
CA THR A 229 -21.73 4.44 -17.46
C THR A 229 -21.41 5.01 -16.09
N ALA A 230 -20.29 4.57 -15.50
CA ALA A 230 -19.75 5.09 -14.25
C ALA A 230 -18.40 5.79 -14.49
N MET A 231 -18.20 6.94 -13.85
CA MET A 231 -16.87 7.55 -13.72
C MET A 231 -16.16 6.95 -12.50
N CYS A 232 -15.03 6.30 -12.74
CA CYS A 232 -14.26 5.59 -11.74
C CYS A 232 -12.98 6.36 -11.40
N VAL A 233 -12.98 7.15 -10.33
CA VAL A 233 -11.79 7.83 -9.82
C VAL A 233 -10.97 6.82 -9.01
N SER A 234 -9.87 6.36 -9.60
CA SER A 234 -9.03 5.28 -9.06
C SER A 234 -7.93 5.78 -8.14
N ASP A 235 -7.43 7.00 -8.36
CA ASP A 235 -6.39 7.62 -7.55
C ASP A 235 -6.66 9.12 -7.37
N VAL A 236 -6.42 9.60 -6.14
CA VAL A 236 -6.62 10.99 -5.73
C VAL A 236 -5.46 11.43 -4.85
N ALA A 237 -4.79 12.50 -5.25
CA ALA A 237 -3.88 13.24 -4.40
C ALA A 237 -4.35 14.69 -4.30
N VAL A 238 -4.51 15.21 -3.09
CA VAL A 238 -4.97 16.58 -2.83
C VAL A 238 -4.10 17.24 -1.77
N ALA A 239 -3.73 18.48 -2.01
CA ALA A 239 -2.94 19.25 -1.04
C ALA A 239 -3.79 19.78 0.11
N ASP A 240 -5.09 19.95 -0.10
CA ASP A 240 -6.04 20.52 0.86
C ASP A 240 -7.50 20.09 0.58
N ASP A 241 -8.39 20.52 1.46
CA ASP A 241 -9.82 20.24 1.35
C ASP A 241 -10.47 20.96 0.16
N GLU A 242 -9.97 22.13 -0.26
CA GLU A 242 -10.48 22.80 -1.46
C GLU A 242 -10.27 21.93 -2.69
N ALA A 243 -9.07 21.40 -2.90
CA ALA A 243 -8.78 20.50 -4.02
C ALA A 243 -9.67 19.24 -3.99
N TRP A 244 -9.99 18.72 -2.78
CA TRP A 244 -10.96 17.64 -2.63
C TRP A 244 -12.37 18.04 -3.09
N PHE A 245 -12.87 19.21 -2.68
CA PHE A 245 -14.20 19.69 -3.10
C PHE A 245 -14.23 20.00 -4.60
N GLN A 246 -13.17 20.52 -5.16
CA GLN A 246 -13.06 20.72 -6.60
C GLN A 246 -13.07 19.40 -7.38
N LEU A 247 -12.46 18.33 -6.86
CA LEU A 247 -12.62 17.00 -7.44
C LEU A 247 -14.10 16.57 -7.47
N LEU A 248 -14.79 16.70 -6.34
CA LEU A 248 -16.22 16.33 -6.28
C LEU A 248 -17.04 17.15 -7.27
N ARG A 249 -16.76 18.44 -7.40
CA ARG A 249 -17.39 19.31 -8.42
C ARG A 249 -17.05 18.86 -9.84
N PHE A 250 -15.81 18.48 -10.09
CA PHE A 250 -15.40 17.93 -11.37
C PHE A 250 -16.17 16.64 -11.71
N CYS A 251 -16.30 15.74 -10.76
CA CYS A 251 -17.10 14.52 -10.92
C CYS A 251 -18.57 14.83 -11.20
N ARG A 252 -19.18 15.76 -10.44
CA ARG A 252 -20.57 16.19 -10.65
C ARG A 252 -20.83 16.72 -12.05
N ASN A 253 -19.88 17.46 -12.62
CA ASN A 253 -20.01 18.06 -13.95
C ASN A 253 -20.00 17.03 -15.10
N HIS A 254 -19.91 15.74 -14.79
CA HIS A 254 -20.08 14.63 -15.76
C HIS A 254 -21.50 14.04 -15.74
N ASP A 255 -22.48 14.70 -15.11
CA ASP A 255 -23.87 14.26 -14.94
C ASP A 255 -24.59 13.88 -16.26
N SER A 256 -24.23 14.52 -17.38
CA SER A 256 -24.76 14.19 -18.70
C SER A 256 -24.13 12.95 -19.34
N GLN A 257 -23.05 12.41 -18.77
CA GLN A 257 -22.27 11.31 -19.32
C GLN A 257 -22.34 10.04 -18.49
N VAL A 258 -22.57 10.18 -17.16
CA VAL A 258 -22.53 9.05 -16.24
C VAL A 258 -23.69 9.08 -15.26
N GLY A 259 -24.21 7.89 -14.93
CA GLY A 259 -25.21 7.70 -13.91
C GLY A 259 -24.64 7.51 -12.49
N GLU A 260 -23.36 7.15 -12.37
CA GLU A 260 -22.71 6.89 -11.09
C GLU A 260 -21.28 7.46 -11.08
N ILE A 261 -20.90 8.04 -9.94
CA ILE A 261 -19.52 8.41 -9.61
C ILE A 261 -19.01 7.39 -8.59
N ARG A 262 -17.85 6.79 -8.87
CA ARG A 262 -17.15 5.85 -7.99
C ARG A 262 -15.80 6.44 -7.63
N ILE A 263 -15.54 6.69 -6.33
CA ILE A 263 -14.27 7.29 -5.88
C ILE A 263 -13.60 6.36 -4.89
N ARG A 264 -12.31 6.12 -5.09
CA ARG A 264 -11.44 5.53 -4.10
C ARG A 264 -10.74 6.65 -3.34
N ALA A 265 -11.18 6.89 -2.12
CA ALA A 265 -10.76 8.03 -1.30
C ALA A 265 -9.96 7.59 -0.07
N PRO A 266 -9.18 8.51 0.53
CA PRO A 266 -8.59 8.30 1.85
C PRO A 266 -9.63 7.85 2.90
N PRO A 267 -9.19 7.16 3.97
CA PRO A 267 -10.13 6.60 4.97
C PRO A 267 -10.92 7.65 5.74
N ASP A 268 -10.46 8.89 5.77
CA ASP A 268 -11.06 10.03 6.48
C ASP A 268 -11.67 11.10 5.55
N ALA A 269 -11.69 10.87 4.23
CA ALA A 269 -12.22 11.83 3.27
C ALA A 269 -13.66 12.26 3.64
N PRO A 270 -13.93 13.56 3.83
CA PRO A 270 -15.24 14.03 4.25
C PRO A 270 -16.24 13.94 3.07
N ILE A 271 -17.39 13.31 3.31
CA ILE A 271 -18.50 13.28 2.35
C ILE A 271 -19.86 13.12 3.05
N LEU A 272 -20.01 12.15 3.94
CA LEU A 272 -21.33 11.80 4.49
C LEU A 272 -21.96 12.92 5.31
N ASP A 273 -21.15 13.76 5.95
CA ASP A 273 -21.62 14.91 6.74
C ASP A 273 -21.92 16.14 5.87
N LEU A 274 -21.62 16.06 4.57
CA LEU A 274 -21.73 17.17 3.62
C LEU A 274 -22.91 17.00 2.64
N VAL A 275 -23.23 15.77 2.27
CA VAL A 275 -24.33 15.48 1.32
C VAL A 275 -25.70 15.73 1.94
N ALA A 276 -26.65 16.14 1.12
CA ALA A 276 -28.02 16.45 1.58
C ALA A 276 -28.76 15.20 2.11
N ASP A 277 -28.59 14.05 1.47
CA ASP A 277 -29.06 12.75 1.96
C ASP A 277 -27.92 11.73 2.02
N PRO A 278 -27.34 11.51 3.22
CA PRO A 278 -26.25 10.52 3.38
C PRO A 278 -26.63 9.09 2.98
N ARG A 279 -27.94 8.76 2.96
CA ARG A 279 -28.42 7.42 2.57
C ARG A 279 -28.39 7.21 1.07
N ALA A 280 -28.29 8.28 0.27
CA ALA A 280 -28.13 8.22 -1.18
C ALA A 280 -26.68 7.95 -1.62
N VAL A 281 -25.73 7.96 -0.67
CA VAL A 281 -24.30 7.69 -0.93
C VAL A 281 -23.91 6.35 -0.33
N ASP A 282 -23.47 5.40 -1.15
CA ASP A 282 -22.80 4.17 -0.67
C ASP A 282 -21.35 4.50 -0.27
N CYS A 283 -21.08 4.50 1.03
CA CYS A 283 -19.76 4.75 1.59
C CYS A 283 -19.28 3.51 2.36
N ALA A 284 -18.42 2.71 1.75
CA ALA A 284 -17.90 1.49 2.34
C ALA A 284 -16.41 1.62 2.68
N VAL A 285 -16.02 1.31 3.93
CA VAL A 285 -14.62 1.14 4.32
C VAL A 285 -14.14 -0.22 3.82
N ARG A 286 -13.03 -0.24 3.10
CA ARG A 286 -12.43 -1.43 2.52
C ARG A 286 -11.00 -1.64 3.03
N PRO A 287 -10.56 -2.90 3.22
CA PRO A 287 -9.17 -3.18 3.48
C PRO A 287 -8.34 -2.74 2.27
N GLY A 288 -7.23 -2.09 2.55
CA GLY A 288 -6.23 -1.68 1.58
C GLY A 288 -5.15 -2.74 1.40
N PRO A 289 -3.91 -2.32 1.08
CA PRO A 289 -2.78 -3.21 0.95
C PRO A 289 -2.42 -3.88 2.29
N MET A 290 -1.73 -5.00 2.17
CA MET A 290 -1.05 -5.64 3.28
C MET A 290 0.42 -5.24 3.27
N GLY A 291 1.01 -5.17 4.47
CA GLY A 291 2.43 -4.89 4.68
C GLY A 291 3.05 -5.86 5.67
N ARG A 292 4.35 -6.00 5.56
CA ARG A 292 5.16 -6.88 6.39
C ARG A 292 6.55 -6.29 6.58
N LEU A 293 7.10 -6.39 7.78
CA LEU A 293 8.51 -6.14 8.03
C LEU A 293 9.38 -7.21 7.36
N VAL A 294 10.46 -6.78 6.73
CA VAL A 294 11.47 -7.64 6.11
C VAL A 294 12.51 -8.05 7.14
N ASP A 295 13.06 -7.06 7.87
CA ASP A 295 14.03 -7.25 8.95
C ASP A 295 13.61 -6.45 10.17
N VAL A 296 13.31 -7.14 11.27
CA VAL A 296 12.80 -6.53 12.51
C VAL A 296 13.86 -5.66 13.18
N ALA A 297 15.11 -6.12 13.23
CA ALA A 297 16.21 -5.37 13.85
C ALA A 297 16.47 -4.05 13.09
N ALA A 298 16.54 -4.13 11.76
CA ALA A 298 16.68 -2.96 10.90
C ALA A 298 15.49 -2.00 11.04
N ALA A 299 14.26 -2.52 11.10
CA ALA A 299 13.06 -1.70 11.29
C ALA A 299 13.09 -0.96 12.63
N VAL A 300 13.37 -1.64 13.74
CA VAL A 300 13.43 -1.03 15.07
C VAL A 300 14.50 0.06 15.13
N SER A 301 15.65 -0.13 14.49
CA SER A 301 16.74 0.87 14.47
C SER A 301 16.34 2.19 13.79
N THR A 302 15.24 2.20 13.06
CA THR A 302 14.72 3.42 12.40
C THR A 302 13.75 4.21 13.26
N LEU A 303 13.38 3.69 14.44
CA LEU A 303 12.39 4.31 15.32
C LEU A 303 13.04 5.35 16.26
N SER A 304 12.28 6.42 16.50
CA SER A 304 12.58 7.41 17.53
C SER A 304 11.38 7.46 18.47
N PRO A 305 11.58 7.21 19.77
CA PRO A 305 10.48 7.17 20.74
C PRO A 305 9.90 8.58 20.94
N ASP A 306 8.57 8.67 21.00
CA ASP A 306 7.83 9.89 21.32
C ASP A 306 6.68 9.56 22.29
N PRO A 307 6.70 10.02 23.55
CA PRO A 307 7.76 10.86 24.18
C PRO A 307 9.09 10.10 24.37
N PRO A 308 10.21 10.83 24.57
CA PRO A 308 11.49 10.23 24.90
C PRO A 308 11.38 9.29 26.10
N THR A 309 11.92 8.09 25.96
CA THR A 309 11.83 7.00 26.96
C THR A 309 13.15 6.28 27.01
N GLU A 310 13.55 5.86 28.20
CA GLU A 310 14.73 5.01 28.41
C GLU A 310 14.29 3.70 29.05
N THR A 311 14.50 2.60 28.34
CA THR A 311 14.13 1.25 28.82
C THR A 311 14.81 0.15 28.01
N THR A 312 14.86 -1.02 28.60
CA THR A 312 15.28 -2.25 27.89
C THR A 312 14.29 -3.34 28.24
N PHE A 313 13.85 -4.08 27.23
CA PHE A 313 12.94 -5.21 27.38
C PHE A 313 13.21 -6.29 26.33
N SER A 314 12.73 -7.49 26.57
CA SER A 314 12.78 -8.61 25.63
C SER A 314 11.48 -8.71 24.82
N LEU A 315 11.61 -8.82 23.48
CA LEU A 315 10.51 -8.94 22.53
C LEU A 315 10.65 -10.24 21.74
N ALA A 316 9.79 -11.21 21.99
CA ALA A 316 9.68 -12.41 21.18
C ALA A 316 8.86 -12.10 19.91
N VAL A 317 9.42 -12.43 18.76
CA VAL A 317 8.75 -12.25 17.45
C VAL A 317 8.50 -13.62 16.84
N ASP A 318 7.25 -13.87 16.45
CA ASP A 318 6.83 -15.04 15.66
C ASP A 318 6.78 -14.67 14.18
N ASP A 319 7.58 -15.33 13.36
CA ASP A 319 7.66 -15.11 11.92
C ASP A 319 7.66 -16.43 11.14
N PRO A 320 6.53 -16.80 10.53
CA PRO A 320 6.37 -18.11 9.88
C PRO A 320 7.20 -18.27 8.58
N LEU A 321 7.83 -17.20 8.09
CA LEU A 321 8.50 -17.24 6.80
C LEU A 321 9.97 -16.85 6.86
N ALA A 322 10.33 -15.81 7.60
CA ALA A 322 11.69 -15.25 7.69
C ALA A 322 12.37 -15.70 8.98
N ALA A 323 13.14 -16.79 8.90
CA ALA A 323 13.80 -17.39 10.06
C ALA A 323 14.75 -16.43 10.81
N TRP A 324 15.25 -15.37 10.16
CA TRP A 324 16.08 -14.36 10.81
C TRP A 324 15.31 -13.42 11.73
N ASN A 325 13.97 -13.36 11.59
CA ASN A 325 13.09 -12.62 12.50
C ASN A 325 12.49 -13.49 13.59
N GLU A 326 12.46 -14.83 13.42
CA GLU A 326 11.90 -15.80 14.34
C GLU A 326 12.83 -15.96 15.56
N THR A 327 12.81 -15.00 16.46
CA THR A 327 13.70 -14.94 17.62
C THR A 327 13.18 -14.01 18.70
N THR A 328 13.84 -14.01 19.86
CA THR A 328 13.65 -13.01 20.91
C THR A 328 14.74 -11.94 20.81
N TYR A 329 14.33 -10.68 20.73
CA TYR A 329 15.22 -9.52 20.69
C TYR A 329 15.34 -8.88 22.06
N ARG A 330 16.53 -8.35 22.38
CA ARG A 330 16.69 -7.29 23.36
C ARG A 330 16.43 -5.96 22.66
N VAL A 331 15.34 -5.31 23.03
CA VAL A 331 15.02 -3.96 22.56
C VAL A 331 15.55 -2.96 23.58
N THR A 332 16.44 -2.08 23.16
CA THR A 332 16.97 -0.99 23.99
C THR A 332 16.49 0.33 23.40
N VAL A 333 15.87 1.15 24.23
CA VAL A 333 15.40 2.51 23.90
C VAL A 333 16.19 3.46 24.75
N ALA A 334 17.03 4.27 24.15
CA ALA A 334 17.89 5.25 24.82
C ALA A 334 18.29 6.38 23.86
N ASP A 335 18.61 7.55 24.38
CA ASP A 335 19.14 8.68 23.62
C ASP A 335 18.28 9.07 22.37
N GLY A 336 16.96 8.93 22.48
CA GLY A 336 16.01 9.24 21.39
C GLY A 336 16.02 8.24 20.23
N SER A 337 16.62 7.07 20.40
CA SER A 337 16.72 5.99 19.41
C SER A 337 16.30 4.63 19.98
N ALA A 338 16.10 3.66 19.11
CA ALA A 338 15.85 2.27 19.50
C ALA A 338 16.78 1.31 18.76
N THR A 339 17.16 0.22 19.42
CA THR A 339 17.88 -0.90 18.80
C THR A 339 17.20 -2.21 19.17
N ALA A 340 17.32 -3.21 18.31
CA ALA A 340 16.89 -4.57 18.59
C ALA A 340 18.01 -5.55 18.23
N GLU A 341 18.49 -6.30 19.20
CA GLU A 341 19.56 -7.27 19.04
C GLU A 341 19.03 -8.67 19.37
N PRO A 342 19.21 -9.68 18.49
CA PRO A 342 18.85 -11.04 18.81
C PRO A 342 19.54 -11.52 20.10
N LEU A 343 18.80 -12.17 20.98
CA LEU A 343 19.34 -12.75 22.20
C LEU A 343 19.95 -14.13 21.89
N GLU A 344 21.20 -14.35 22.28
CA GLU A 344 21.84 -15.67 22.21
C GLU A 344 21.20 -16.69 23.19
N ALA A 345 20.81 -16.20 24.37
CA ALA A 345 20.09 -16.98 25.35
C ALA A 345 18.67 -16.41 25.50
N VAL A 346 17.70 -17.15 24.96
CA VAL A 346 16.29 -16.78 25.07
C VAL A 346 15.84 -16.95 26.52
N PRO A 347 15.28 -15.91 27.17
CA PRO A 347 14.73 -16.03 28.49
C PRO A 347 13.56 -17.03 28.51
N ASP A 348 13.34 -17.72 29.64
CA ASP A 348 12.19 -18.62 29.78
C ASP A 348 10.87 -17.91 29.46
N ARG A 349 10.82 -16.59 29.66
CA ARG A 349 9.69 -15.74 29.36
C ARG A 349 10.15 -14.38 28.88
N ALA A 350 9.70 -13.97 27.65
CA ALA A 350 9.91 -12.63 27.14
C ALA A 350 8.98 -11.62 27.83
N ASP A 351 9.39 -10.35 27.90
CA ASP A 351 8.56 -9.26 28.43
C ASP A 351 7.37 -8.93 27.51
N ALA A 352 7.54 -9.09 26.19
CA ALA A 352 6.51 -8.99 25.18
C ALA A 352 6.63 -10.08 24.10
N ALA A 353 5.51 -10.46 23.52
CA ALA A 353 5.43 -11.41 22.41
C ALA A 353 4.46 -10.87 21.34
N VAL A 354 4.86 -10.97 20.07
CA VAL A 354 4.11 -10.40 18.93
C VAL A 354 4.37 -11.21 17.66
N ASP A 355 3.34 -11.41 16.82
CA ASP A 355 3.54 -11.90 15.46
C ASP A 355 4.04 -10.77 14.54
N VAL A 356 4.79 -11.13 13.48
CA VAL A 356 5.40 -10.16 12.56
C VAL A 356 4.36 -9.29 11.85
N GLY A 357 3.16 -9.81 11.58
CA GLY A 357 2.07 -9.05 10.96
C GLY A 357 1.55 -7.93 11.87
N THR A 358 1.30 -8.26 13.15
CA THR A 358 0.92 -7.26 14.16
C THR A 358 2.05 -6.25 14.39
N LEU A 359 3.31 -6.70 14.46
CA LEU A 359 4.45 -5.80 14.59
C LEU A 359 4.57 -4.87 13.40
N SER A 360 4.30 -5.36 12.19
CA SER A 360 4.27 -4.54 10.97
C SER A 360 3.18 -3.47 11.03
N GLN A 361 1.98 -3.80 11.52
CA GLN A 361 0.90 -2.84 11.73
C GLN A 361 1.27 -1.74 12.73
N LEU A 362 1.94 -2.12 13.82
CA LEU A 362 2.46 -1.16 14.81
C LEU A 362 3.54 -0.27 14.19
N TYR A 363 4.49 -0.88 13.47
CA TYR A 363 5.60 -0.17 12.85
C TYR A 363 5.15 0.93 11.90
N VAL A 364 4.18 0.68 11.04
CA VAL A 364 3.67 1.69 10.10
C VAL A 364 2.64 2.64 10.73
N GLY A 365 2.27 2.43 12.01
CA GLY A 365 1.30 3.27 12.72
C GLY A 365 -0.17 2.96 12.44
N TYR A 366 -0.48 1.90 11.67
CA TYR A 366 -1.85 1.53 11.31
C TYR A 366 -2.71 1.09 12.51
N ARG A 367 -2.08 0.53 13.54
CA ARG A 367 -2.72 0.04 14.77
C ARG A 367 -2.02 0.60 16.00
N SER A 368 -2.78 0.93 17.04
CA SER A 368 -2.23 1.28 18.34
C SER A 368 -1.83 0.02 19.12
N VAL A 369 -0.99 0.20 20.16
CA VAL A 369 -0.61 -0.86 21.09
C VAL A 369 -1.84 -1.45 21.77
N GLU A 370 -2.80 -0.62 22.19
CA GLU A 370 -4.04 -1.05 22.84
C GLU A 370 -4.92 -1.90 21.90
N GLU A 371 -4.99 -1.54 20.63
CA GLU A 371 -5.72 -2.33 19.63
C GLU A 371 -5.03 -3.67 19.35
N ALA A 372 -3.69 -3.69 19.30
CA ALA A 372 -2.92 -4.91 19.13
C ALA A 372 -3.10 -5.87 20.31
N VAL A 373 -3.04 -5.35 21.54
CA VAL A 373 -3.29 -6.13 22.77
C VAL A 373 -4.73 -6.66 22.82
N ARG A 374 -5.71 -5.80 22.52
CA ARG A 374 -7.14 -6.19 22.51
C ARG A 374 -7.43 -7.28 21.49
N ALA A 375 -6.74 -7.25 20.36
CA ALA A 375 -6.87 -8.25 19.30
C ALA A 375 -6.08 -9.55 19.57
N GLY A 376 -5.27 -9.60 20.65
CA GLY A 376 -4.45 -10.75 21.00
C GLY A 376 -3.18 -10.95 20.17
N GLY A 377 -2.84 -10.00 19.29
CA GLY A 377 -1.60 -10.07 18.48
C GLY A 377 -0.36 -9.56 19.21
N LEU A 378 -0.53 -8.85 20.34
CA LEU A 378 0.54 -8.41 21.21
C LEU A 378 0.20 -8.78 22.67
N THR A 379 1.08 -9.51 23.34
CA THR A 379 0.88 -9.96 24.71
C THR A 379 2.19 -9.83 25.51
N GLY A 380 2.16 -10.02 26.82
CA GLY A 380 3.35 -10.43 27.57
C GLY A 380 3.71 -11.88 27.21
N GLY A 381 4.91 -12.29 27.50
CA GLY A 381 5.34 -13.67 27.26
C GLY A 381 4.39 -14.70 27.89
N GLU A 382 4.25 -15.88 27.28
CA GLU A 382 3.29 -16.92 27.66
C GLU A 382 1.81 -16.41 27.68
N ALA A 383 1.47 -15.50 26.78
CA ALA A 383 0.13 -14.90 26.65
C ALA A 383 -0.39 -14.22 27.94
N THR A 384 0.52 -13.69 28.75
CA THR A 384 0.15 -12.93 29.96
C THR A 384 -0.15 -11.46 29.63
N PRO A 385 -0.74 -10.68 30.54
CA PRO A 385 -0.86 -9.24 30.37
C PRO A 385 0.51 -8.56 30.18
N LEU A 386 0.57 -7.57 29.31
CA LEU A 386 1.77 -6.76 29.07
C LEU A 386 2.12 -5.96 30.34
N GLY A 387 3.41 -5.93 30.74
CA GLY A 387 3.88 -5.10 31.82
C GLY A 387 3.69 -3.60 31.54
N ALA A 388 3.40 -2.80 32.57
CA ALA A 388 3.07 -1.38 32.40
C ALA A 388 4.21 -0.58 31.74
N ASP A 389 5.46 -0.82 32.16
CA ASP A 389 6.65 -0.14 31.63
C ASP A 389 6.92 -0.52 30.15
N VAL A 390 6.78 -1.81 29.83
CA VAL A 390 6.91 -2.31 28.46
C VAL A 390 5.80 -1.74 27.57
N ALA A 391 4.56 -1.68 28.05
CA ALA A 391 3.46 -1.07 27.35
C ALA A 391 3.71 0.43 27.09
N ALA A 392 4.28 1.16 28.04
CA ALA A 392 4.64 2.56 27.88
C ALA A 392 5.74 2.74 26.81
N ALA A 393 6.77 1.92 26.85
CA ALA A 393 7.84 1.93 25.84
C ALA A 393 7.32 1.63 24.44
N LEU A 394 6.47 0.62 24.28
CA LEU A 394 5.87 0.27 22.99
C LEU A 394 4.99 1.40 22.45
N ARG A 395 4.23 2.12 23.30
CA ARG A 395 3.46 3.29 22.88
C ARG A 395 4.35 4.42 22.38
N ALA A 396 5.48 4.65 23.05
CA ALA A 396 6.44 5.67 22.63
C ALA A 396 7.11 5.30 21.30
N LEU A 397 7.39 4.02 21.06
CA LEU A 397 7.97 3.53 19.81
C LEU A 397 6.97 3.50 18.65
N PHE A 398 5.71 3.14 18.93
CA PHE A 398 4.69 2.88 17.93
C PHE A 398 3.44 3.76 18.10
N PRO A 399 3.57 5.10 18.14
CA PRO A 399 2.38 5.96 18.14
C PRO A 399 1.57 5.72 16.85
N PRO A 400 0.21 5.63 16.93
CA PRO A 400 -0.63 5.46 15.76
C PRO A 400 -0.55 6.66 14.83
N ARG A 401 -0.66 6.41 13.53
CA ARG A 401 -0.60 7.42 12.47
C ARG A 401 -1.61 7.10 11.38
N PRO A 402 -2.20 8.11 10.70
CA PRO A 402 -3.01 7.86 9.51
C PRO A 402 -2.16 7.19 8.43
N THR A 403 -2.65 6.11 7.85
CA THR A 403 -1.96 5.38 6.77
C THR A 403 -2.81 5.34 5.51
N HIS A 404 -2.21 5.64 4.35
CA HIS A 404 -2.92 5.57 3.08
C HIS A 404 -1.97 5.27 1.91
N LEU A 405 -1.86 3.98 1.53
CA LEU A 405 -1.22 3.58 0.28
C LEU A 405 -2.31 3.48 -0.80
N ARG A 406 -2.25 4.37 -1.76
CA ARG A 406 -3.27 4.53 -2.81
C ARG A 406 -2.88 3.84 -4.12
N GLU A 407 -1.59 3.70 -4.38
CA GLU A 407 -1.03 3.12 -5.61
C GLU A 407 -1.29 1.62 -5.71
N LYS A 408 -1.63 1.17 -6.91
CA LYS A 408 -1.65 -0.24 -7.27
C LYS A 408 -0.47 -0.54 -8.21
N PHE A 409 0.25 -1.56 -7.91
CA PHE A 409 1.43 -2.01 -8.65
C PHE A 409 1.34 -3.52 -8.96
#